data_7fc30cbd13b342add0c0d63a62eef181
#
_entry.id   7fc30cbd13b342add0c0d63a62eef181
#
_cell.length_a   1.000
_cell.length_b   1.000
_cell.length_c   1.000
_cell.angle_alpha   90.00
_cell.angle_beta   90.00
_cell.angle_gamma   90.00
#
_symmetry.space_group_name_H-M   'P 1'
#
loop_
_entity.id
_entity.type
_entity.pdbx_description
1 polymer ?
#
loop_
_entity_poly.entity_id
_entity_poly.type
_entity_poly.pdbx_seq_one_letter_code
_entity_poly.pdbx_strand_id
1 'polypeptide(L)'
;LRLQNNMDMMESFKYVSELIASMIRRLSFHFNEVHTYVTEGNHSRISPNKEDSLKGENMDILLTFYLSARLQNYENVYCHDNEDPVEIARFDVYGKHIMSAHGDRDNPQNVIQNFTMIFGVKPDIVYLGHRHTNGLSTVFGSRVIESGSLIGTNNYAQDIRKTGKPEQTISVVDEDGLVCLYDVVF
;
A
#
# COMPACT_ATOMS: atom_id res chain seq x y z
N LEU A 1 -3.08 17.27 3.19
CA LEU A 1 -3.99 17.47 4.32
C LEU A 1 -3.21 18.00 5.53
N ARG A 2 -3.65 19.09 6.16
CA ARG A 2 -3.06 19.55 7.43
C ARG A 2 -3.56 18.65 8.55
N LEU A 3 -2.83 17.59 8.82
CA LEU A 3 -2.98 16.80 10.05
C LEU A 3 -2.08 17.39 11.14
N GLN A 4 -2.40 17.12 12.38
CA GLN A 4 -1.54 17.47 13.53
C GLN A 4 -0.29 16.58 13.46
N ASN A 5 0.76 17.07 12.82
CA ASN A 5 2.05 16.42 12.68
C ASN A 5 3.12 17.27 13.35
N ASN A 6 4.17 16.63 13.81
CA ASN A 6 5.38 17.28 14.32
C ASN A 6 6.34 17.75 13.20
N MET A 7 6.02 17.46 11.94
CA MET A 7 6.76 17.86 10.74
C MET A 7 5.80 18.46 9.73
N ASP A 8 6.26 19.36 8.88
CA ASP A 8 5.49 19.79 7.72
C ASP A 8 5.43 18.68 6.65
N MET A 9 4.60 18.88 5.62
CA MET A 9 4.36 17.88 4.58
C MET A 9 5.64 17.55 3.80
N MET A 10 6.49 18.54 3.51
CA MET A 10 7.71 18.34 2.72
C MET A 10 8.80 17.66 3.55
N GLU A 11 8.92 18.01 4.83
CA GLU A 11 9.82 17.34 5.76
C GLU A 11 9.40 15.89 5.97
N SER A 12 8.10 15.65 6.17
CA SER A 12 7.54 14.31 6.32
C SER A 12 7.81 13.45 5.09
N PHE A 13 7.58 14.00 3.89
CA PHE A 13 7.84 13.28 2.64
C PHE A 13 9.32 12.89 2.51
N LYS A 14 10.24 13.83 2.72
CA LYS A 14 11.69 13.56 2.65
C LYS A 14 12.09 12.46 3.64
N TYR A 15 11.65 12.58 4.90
CA TYR A 15 12.00 11.64 5.94
C TYR A 15 11.47 10.23 5.65
N VAL A 16 10.19 10.12 5.31
CA VAL A 16 9.54 8.83 5.03
C VAL A 16 10.10 8.19 3.77
N SER A 17 10.36 8.96 2.72
CA SER A 17 10.95 8.47 1.48
C SER A 17 12.34 7.86 1.71
N GLU A 18 13.21 8.52 2.50
CA GLU A 18 14.52 7.99 2.85
C GLU A 18 14.43 6.74 3.75
N LEU A 19 13.47 6.72 4.68
CA LEU A 19 13.24 5.55 5.52
C LEU A 19 12.84 4.33 4.68
N ILE A 20 11.90 4.50 3.75
CA ILE A 20 11.46 3.44 2.84
C ILE A 20 12.61 3.01 1.92
N ALA A 21 13.35 3.95 1.32
CA ALA A 21 14.51 3.63 0.49
C ALA A 21 15.56 2.84 1.27
N SER A 22 15.84 3.21 2.52
CA SER A 22 16.76 2.47 3.39
C SER A 22 16.27 1.05 3.70
N MET A 23 14.96 0.88 3.92
CA MET A 23 14.36 -0.44 4.14
C MET A 23 14.50 -1.32 2.87
N ILE A 24 14.12 -0.81 1.70
CA ILE A 24 14.23 -1.53 0.42
C ILE A 24 15.70 -1.91 0.15
N ARG A 25 16.61 -0.98 0.34
CA ARG A 25 18.05 -1.25 0.23
C ARG A 25 18.49 -2.40 1.15
N ARG A 26 18.02 -2.46 2.37
CA ARG A 26 18.35 -3.57 3.29
C ARG A 26 17.76 -4.90 2.80
N LEU A 27 16.53 -4.89 2.28
CA LEU A 27 15.91 -6.08 1.70
C LEU A 27 16.70 -6.58 0.48
N SER A 28 17.25 -5.70 -0.35
CA SER A 28 18.01 -6.10 -1.55
C SER A 28 19.28 -6.91 -1.25
N PHE A 29 19.79 -6.87 -0.03
CA PHE A 29 20.91 -7.73 0.39
C PHE A 29 20.49 -9.15 0.78
N HIS A 30 19.20 -9.40 0.94
CA HIS A 30 18.69 -10.67 1.44
C HIS A 30 17.78 -11.39 0.44
N PHE A 31 17.28 -10.69 -0.57
CA PHE A 31 16.38 -11.23 -1.59
C PHE A 31 16.98 -11.11 -2.98
N ASN A 32 16.71 -12.08 -3.85
CA ASN A 32 17.17 -12.07 -5.23
C ASN A 32 16.61 -10.88 -6.02
N GLU A 33 15.35 -10.56 -5.77
CA GLU A 33 14.64 -9.41 -6.38
C GLU A 33 13.75 -8.74 -5.34
N VAL A 34 13.64 -7.43 -5.42
CA VAL A 34 12.74 -6.61 -4.59
C VAL A 34 11.90 -5.73 -5.49
N HIS A 35 10.62 -5.99 -5.57
CA HIS A 35 9.67 -5.23 -6.36
C HIS A 35 8.85 -4.33 -5.45
N THR A 36 8.69 -3.07 -5.83
CA THR A 36 7.91 -2.10 -5.06
C THR A 36 6.78 -1.51 -5.89
N TYR A 37 5.62 -1.40 -5.27
CA TYR A 37 4.42 -0.80 -5.84
C TYR A 37 3.86 0.19 -4.83
N VAL A 38 3.56 1.40 -5.26
CA VAL A 38 3.00 2.45 -4.42
C VAL A 38 1.56 2.71 -4.86
N THR A 39 0.63 2.68 -3.91
CA THR A 39 -0.78 3.03 -4.15
C THR A 39 -1.12 4.35 -3.51
N GLU A 40 -1.93 5.17 -4.18
CA GLU A 40 -2.32 6.49 -3.70
C GLU A 40 -3.21 6.42 -2.46
N GLY A 41 -2.77 7.07 -1.38
CA GLY A 41 -3.56 7.22 -0.17
C GLY A 41 -4.41 8.50 -0.17
N ASN A 42 -5.50 8.48 0.58
CA ASN A 42 -6.42 9.61 0.65
C ASN A 42 -5.87 10.80 1.47
N HIS A 43 -4.77 10.64 2.21
CA HIS A 43 -4.12 11.70 2.98
C HIS A 43 -2.99 12.42 2.23
N SER A 44 -2.51 11.86 1.13
CA SER A 44 -1.39 12.39 0.33
C SER A 44 -1.84 13.29 -0.82
N ARG A 45 -3.14 13.61 -0.92
CA ARG A 45 -3.69 14.54 -1.92
C ARG A 45 -3.07 15.93 -1.77
N ILE A 46 -2.76 16.56 -2.90
CA ILE A 46 -2.24 17.93 -2.95
C ILE A 46 -3.33 18.92 -2.56
N SER A 47 -4.55 18.74 -3.09
CA SER A 47 -5.70 19.56 -2.69
C SER A 47 -6.23 19.16 -1.31
N PRO A 48 -6.45 20.12 -0.38
CA PRO A 48 -7.08 19.84 0.90
C PRO A 48 -8.53 19.37 0.78
N ASN A 49 -9.24 19.83 -0.28
CA ASN A 49 -10.61 19.46 -0.53
C ASN A 49 -10.67 18.24 -1.46
N LYS A 50 -11.42 17.22 -1.04
CA LYS A 50 -11.56 15.97 -1.80
C LYS A 50 -12.22 16.20 -3.17
N GLU A 51 -13.17 17.13 -3.25
CA GLU A 51 -13.92 17.42 -4.46
C GLU A 51 -13.08 18.17 -5.52
N ASP A 52 -12.05 18.91 -5.08
CA ASP A 52 -11.14 19.66 -5.93
C ASP A 52 -9.85 18.87 -6.27
N SER A 53 -9.72 17.66 -5.76
CA SER A 53 -8.55 16.83 -6.01
C SER A 53 -8.65 16.18 -7.38
N LEU A 54 -7.74 16.50 -8.27
CA LEU A 54 -7.62 15.82 -9.55
C LEU A 54 -7.01 14.42 -9.35
N LYS A 55 -7.45 13.49 -10.18
CA LYS A 55 -6.88 12.14 -10.23
C LYS A 55 -5.41 12.25 -10.66
N GLY A 56 -4.52 11.57 -9.94
CA GLY A 56 -3.09 11.65 -10.19
C GLY A 56 -2.37 12.84 -9.53
N GLU A 57 -3.07 13.78 -8.89
CA GLU A 57 -2.46 14.82 -8.05
C GLU A 57 -2.30 14.38 -6.60
N ASN A 58 -1.35 13.46 -6.41
CA ASN A 58 -1.09 12.83 -5.12
C ASN A 58 0.42 12.72 -4.87
N MET A 59 0.85 13.06 -3.66
CA MET A 59 2.26 13.01 -3.26
C MET A 59 2.84 11.59 -3.29
N ASP A 60 2.00 10.55 -3.10
CA ASP A 60 2.47 9.17 -3.13
C ASP A 60 3.02 8.77 -4.51
N ILE A 61 2.55 9.38 -5.60
CA ILE A 61 3.11 9.16 -6.96
C ILE A 61 4.58 9.58 -7.03
N LEU A 62 4.93 10.69 -6.35
CA LEU A 62 6.32 11.15 -6.30
C LEU A 62 7.23 10.17 -5.56
N LEU A 63 6.67 9.33 -4.69
CA LEU A 63 7.45 8.33 -3.97
C LEU A 63 8.05 7.28 -4.91
N THR A 64 7.30 6.79 -5.91
CA THR A 64 7.83 5.85 -6.90
C THR A 64 9.00 6.46 -7.67
N PHE A 65 8.83 7.68 -8.17
CA PHE A 65 9.91 8.41 -8.85
C PHE A 65 11.15 8.59 -7.95
N TYR A 66 10.92 9.01 -6.69
CA TYR A 66 12.00 9.16 -5.72
C TYR A 66 12.75 7.85 -5.47
N LEU A 67 12.02 6.76 -5.21
CA LEU A 67 12.60 5.44 -4.97
C LEU A 67 13.41 4.94 -6.18
N SER A 68 12.88 5.09 -7.39
CA SER A 68 13.59 4.74 -8.63
C SER A 68 14.91 5.49 -8.76
N ALA A 69 14.91 6.81 -8.55
CA ALA A 69 16.11 7.62 -8.62
C ALA A 69 17.11 7.30 -7.48
N ARG A 70 16.59 7.04 -6.28
CA ARG A 70 17.42 6.80 -5.08
C ARG A 70 18.06 5.42 -5.07
N LEU A 71 17.40 4.44 -5.67
CA LEU A 71 17.82 3.03 -5.66
C LEU A 71 18.35 2.53 -7.00
N GLN A 72 18.58 3.41 -7.98
CA GLN A 72 19.01 3.07 -9.35
C GLN A 72 20.31 2.23 -9.44
N ASN A 73 21.15 2.25 -8.40
CA ASN A 73 22.39 1.50 -8.35
C ASN A 73 22.24 0.07 -7.78
N TYR A 74 21.03 -0.33 -7.41
CA TYR A 74 20.71 -1.67 -6.90
C TYR A 74 20.03 -2.47 -8.01
N GLU A 75 20.79 -3.32 -8.72
CA GLU A 75 20.34 -4.04 -9.93
C GLU A 75 19.15 -4.99 -9.69
N ASN A 76 18.95 -5.41 -8.44
CA ASN A 76 17.87 -6.30 -8.05
C ASN A 76 16.68 -5.57 -7.40
N VAL A 77 16.61 -4.24 -7.51
CA VAL A 77 15.48 -3.45 -7.00
C VAL A 77 14.70 -2.85 -8.16
N TYR A 78 13.41 -3.11 -8.18
CA TYR A 78 12.48 -2.66 -9.23
C TYR A 78 11.37 -1.81 -8.60
N CYS A 79 11.32 -0.54 -8.98
CA CYS A 79 10.24 0.37 -8.57
C CYS A 79 9.27 0.51 -9.75
N HIS A 80 8.03 0.07 -9.56
CA HIS A 80 7.04 0.00 -10.63
C HIS A 80 6.07 1.18 -10.55
N ASP A 81 5.83 1.81 -11.70
CA ASP A 81 4.67 2.68 -11.86
C ASP A 81 3.43 1.81 -12.09
N ASN A 82 2.32 2.20 -11.48
CA ASN A 82 1.06 1.52 -11.72
C ASN A 82 0.49 1.92 -13.09
N GLU A 83 -0.11 0.95 -13.79
CA GLU A 83 -0.90 1.22 -14.98
C GLU A 83 -2.25 1.88 -14.59
N ASP A 84 -2.94 2.47 -15.57
CA ASP A 84 -4.28 3.05 -15.32
C ASP A 84 -5.32 1.96 -14.96
N PRO A 85 -6.06 2.12 -13.88
CA PRO A 85 -6.06 3.23 -12.92
C PRO A 85 -4.86 3.16 -11.94
N VAL A 86 -4.10 4.23 -11.87
CA VAL A 86 -2.85 4.33 -11.09
C VAL A 86 -3.02 4.10 -9.58
N GLU A 87 -4.25 4.21 -9.07
CA GLU A 87 -4.56 3.97 -7.66
C GLU A 87 -4.50 2.49 -7.27
N ILE A 88 -4.44 1.59 -8.25
CA ILE A 88 -4.46 0.14 -8.03
C ILE A 88 -3.20 -0.48 -8.63
N ALA A 89 -2.34 -1.02 -7.77
CA ALA A 89 -1.22 -1.82 -8.22
C ALA A 89 -1.68 -3.22 -8.63
N ARG A 90 -1.11 -3.75 -9.73
CA ARG A 90 -1.40 -5.08 -10.25
C ARG A 90 -0.10 -5.77 -10.59
N PHE A 91 0.08 -6.99 -10.11
CA PHE A 91 1.26 -7.79 -10.40
C PHE A 91 0.99 -9.28 -10.20
N ASP A 92 1.84 -10.10 -10.77
CA ASP A 92 1.73 -11.54 -10.67
C ASP A 92 2.91 -12.12 -9.87
N VAL A 93 2.58 -13.07 -8.98
CA VAL A 93 3.58 -13.83 -8.21
C VAL A 93 3.21 -15.31 -8.32
N TYR A 94 4.11 -16.12 -8.85
CA TYR A 94 3.87 -17.57 -9.10
C TYR A 94 2.57 -17.85 -9.87
N GLY A 95 2.21 -16.97 -10.82
CA GLY A 95 0.97 -17.09 -11.59
C GLY A 95 -0.31 -16.74 -10.82
N LYS A 96 -0.19 -16.20 -9.61
CA LYS A 96 -1.31 -15.64 -8.85
C LYS A 96 -1.47 -14.16 -9.16
N HIS A 97 -2.66 -13.74 -9.51
CA HIS A 97 -2.99 -12.34 -9.75
C HIS A 97 -3.15 -11.61 -8.43
N ILE A 98 -2.27 -10.67 -8.15
CA ILE A 98 -2.27 -9.87 -6.93
C ILE A 98 -2.62 -8.44 -7.28
N MET A 99 -3.52 -7.84 -6.50
CA MET A 99 -3.89 -6.45 -6.62
C MET A 99 -3.76 -5.75 -5.27
N SER A 100 -3.41 -4.47 -5.29
CA SER A 100 -3.32 -3.66 -4.08
C SER A 100 -3.93 -2.29 -4.32
N ALA A 101 -4.67 -1.80 -3.33
CA ALA A 101 -5.23 -0.45 -3.32
C ALA A 101 -5.19 0.12 -1.90
N HIS A 102 -5.32 1.46 -1.77
CA HIS A 102 -5.38 2.07 -0.44
C HIS A 102 -6.61 1.61 0.37
N GLY A 103 -7.75 1.42 -0.25
CA GLY A 103 -8.94 0.87 0.39
C GLY A 103 -9.94 1.90 0.91
N ASP A 104 -9.74 3.20 0.69
CA ASP A 104 -10.70 4.25 1.08
C ASP A 104 -11.98 4.22 0.23
N ARG A 105 -11.91 3.62 -0.95
CA ARG A 105 -13.03 3.43 -1.89
C ARG A 105 -13.52 1.99 -1.94
N ASP A 106 -12.84 1.08 -1.23
CA ASP A 106 -13.05 -0.36 -1.36
C ASP A 106 -13.65 -0.96 -0.09
N ASN A 107 -14.59 -1.88 -0.29
CA ASN A 107 -15.11 -2.71 0.78
C ASN A 107 -14.55 -4.13 0.61
N PRO A 108 -13.91 -4.72 1.64
CA PRO A 108 -13.35 -6.08 1.58
C PRO A 108 -14.32 -7.13 1.05
N GLN A 109 -15.63 -6.98 1.30
CA GLN A 109 -16.64 -7.94 0.85
C GLN A 109 -16.91 -7.86 -0.66
N ASN A 110 -16.68 -6.71 -1.29
CA ASN A 110 -17.03 -6.46 -2.69
C ASN A 110 -15.82 -6.24 -3.58
N VAL A 111 -14.62 -6.03 -3.02
CA VAL A 111 -13.42 -5.63 -3.79
C VAL A 111 -13.05 -6.64 -4.85
N ILE A 112 -13.18 -7.95 -4.56
CA ILE A 112 -12.88 -9.01 -5.53
C ILE A 112 -13.78 -8.90 -6.74
N GLN A 113 -15.08 -8.73 -6.53
CA GLN A 113 -16.04 -8.56 -7.63
C GLN A 113 -15.77 -7.28 -8.42
N ASN A 114 -15.56 -6.17 -7.72
CA ASN A 114 -15.31 -4.88 -8.36
C ASN A 114 -14.05 -4.91 -9.23
N PHE A 115 -12.94 -5.44 -8.70
CA PHE A 115 -11.70 -5.53 -9.46
C PHE A 115 -11.80 -6.52 -10.62
N THR A 116 -12.51 -7.64 -10.44
CA THR A 116 -12.79 -8.55 -11.56
C THR A 116 -13.57 -7.85 -12.68
N MET A 117 -14.55 -7.03 -12.35
CA MET A 117 -15.33 -6.29 -13.35
C MET A 117 -14.51 -5.19 -14.04
N ILE A 118 -13.62 -4.52 -13.33
CA ILE A 118 -12.78 -3.45 -13.87
C ILE A 118 -11.71 -4.02 -14.81
N PHE A 119 -11.04 -5.10 -14.40
CA PHE A 119 -9.84 -5.60 -15.08
C PHE A 119 -10.07 -6.86 -15.93
N GLY A 120 -11.25 -7.47 -15.85
CA GLY A 120 -11.56 -8.72 -16.55
C GLY A 120 -10.82 -9.95 -16.01
N VAL A 121 -10.06 -9.79 -14.93
CA VAL A 121 -9.28 -10.86 -14.28
C VAL A 121 -9.63 -10.87 -12.79
N LYS A 122 -9.92 -12.06 -12.28
CA LYS A 122 -10.20 -12.25 -10.85
C LYS A 122 -8.89 -12.26 -10.07
N PRO A 123 -8.68 -11.36 -9.10
CA PRO A 123 -7.51 -11.44 -8.24
C PRO A 123 -7.56 -12.66 -7.31
N ASP A 124 -6.42 -13.29 -7.07
CA ASP A 124 -6.25 -14.34 -6.06
C ASP A 124 -6.04 -13.73 -4.69
N ILE A 125 -5.32 -12.62 -4.62
CA ILE A 125 -5.03 -11.87 -3.39
C ILE A 125 -5.26 -10.39 -3.64
N VAL A 126 -5.92 -9.71 -2.70
CA VAL A 126 -6.04 -8.25 -2.68
C VAL A 126 -5.49 -7.71 -1.36
N TYR A 127 -4.60 -6.72 -1.44
CA TYR A 127 -4.11 -5.99 -0.28
C TYR A 127 -4.82 -4.64 -0.16
N LEU A 128 -5.30 -4.32 1.04
CA LEU A 128 -5.95 -3.05 1.36
C LEU A 128 -5.31 -2.44 2.61
N GLY A 129 -5.21 -1.11 2.64
CA GLY A 129 -4.87 -0.31 3.82
C GLY A 129 -6.09 0.39 4.38
N HIS A 130 -5.94 1.67 4.77
CA HIS A 130 -6.97 2.63 5.18
C HIS A 130 -7.71 2.33 6.50
N ARG A 131 -7.95 1.08 6.84
CA ARG A 131 -8.74 0.72 8.03
C ARG A 131 -7.96 0.78 9.34
N HIS A 132 -6.64 0.91 9.26
CA HIS A 132 -5.71 1.02 10.38
C HIS A 132 -5.65 -0.22 11.28
N THR A 133 -6.14 -1.36 10.83
CA THR A 133 -6.09 -2.65 11.54
C THR A 133 -5.74 -3.76 10.57
N ASN A 134 -4.98 -4.75 11.03
CA ASN A 134 -4.72 -5.96 10.26
C ASN A 134 -6.00 -6.81 10.17
N GLY A 135 -6.18 -7.46 9.03
CA GLY A 135 -7.33 -8.32 8.80
C GLY A 135 -7.11 -9.31 7.66
N LEU A 136 -7.84 -10.40 7.72
CA LEU A 136 -7.85 -11.41 6.67
C LEU A 136 -9.26 -11.91 6.46
N SER A 137 -9.72 -11.88 5.22
CA SER A 137 -10.99 -12.48 4.84
C SER A 137 -10.85 -13.29 3.55
N THR A 138 -11.83 -14.17 3.30
CA THR A 138 -11.93 -14.94 2.07
C THR A 138 -13.23 -14.58 1.37
N VAL A 139 -13.14 -14.09 0.14
CA VAL A 139 -14.29 -13.65 -0.65
C VAL A 139 -14.20 -14.30 -2.02
N PHE A 140 -15.21 -15.08 -2.40
CA PHE A 140 -15.25 -15.87 -3.64
C PHE A 140 -13.98 -16.72 -3.90
N GLY A 141 -13.40 -17.26 -2.83
CA GLY A 141 -12.17 -18.07 -2.89
C GLY A 141 -10.88 -17.27 -2.97
N SER A 142 -10.93 -15.94 -3.10
CA SER A 142 -9.77 -15.05 -3.07
C SER A 142 -9.51 -14.55 -1.66
N ARG A 143 -8.25 -14.17 -1.38
CA ARG A 143 -7.84 -13.64 -0.07
C ARG A 143 -7.85 -12.13 -0.10
N VAL A 144 -8.50 -11.50 0.86
CA VAL A 144 -8.44 -10.05 1.08
C VAL A 144 -7.67 -9.82 2.38
N ILE A 145 -6.53 -9.15 2.27
CA ILE A 145 -5.61 -8.86 3.35
C ILE A 145 -5.64 -7.36 3.62
N GLU A 146 -5.97 -6.99 4.83
CA GLU A 146 -5.92 -5.61 5.29
C GLU A 146 -4.65 -5.41 6.12
N SER A 147 -3.93 -4.32 5.86
CA SER A 147 -2.73 -3.96 6.62
C SER A 147 -3.00 -2.72 7.47
N GLY A 148 -2.58 -2.78 8.72
CA GLY A 148 -2.77 -1.71 9.68
C GLY A 148 -1.86 -0.50 9.45
N SER A 149 -1.86 0.39 10.40
CA SER A 149 -1.07 1.62 10.39
C SER A 149 0.20 1.48 11.22
N LEU A 150 1.32 1.98 10.73
CA LEU A 150 2.58 2.05 11.49
C LEU A 150 2.51 3.02 12.68
N ILE A 151 1.55 3.94 12.70
CA ILE A 151 1.45 4.98 13.73
C ILE A 151 0.62 4.52 14.93
N GLY A 152 -0.35 3.63 14.73
CA GLY A 152 -1.32 3.27 15.77
C GLY A 152 -2.26 4.43 16.12
N THR A 153 -2.75 4.44 17.36
CA THR A 153 -3.71 5.46 17.83
C THR A 153 -3.00 6.78 18.15
N ASN A 154 -3.37 7.84 17.43
CA ASN A 154 -2.98 9.23 17.71
C ASN A 154 -4.23 10.08 17.95
N ASN A 155 -4.07 11.39 18.19
CA ASN A 155 -5.18 12.31 18.41
C ASN A 155 -6.20 12.31 17.28
N TYR A 156 -5.71 12.30 16.02
CA TYR A 156 -6.58 12.22 14.85
C TYR A 156 -7.38 10.91 14.82
N ALA A 157 -6.75 9.78 15.11
CA ALA A 157 -7.42 8.48 15.17
C ALA A 157 -8.52 8.47 16.27
N GLN A 158 -8.25 9.10 17.42
CA GLN A 158 -9.24 9.26 18.49
C GLN A 158 -10.42 10.13 18.05
N ASP A 159 -10.18 11.24 17.35
CA ASP A 159 -11.22 12.14 16.84
C ASP A 159 -12.17 11.42 15.88
N ILE A 160 -11.65 10.57 15.01
CA ILE A 160 -12.44 9.77 14.07
C ILE A 160 -12.90 8.42 14.65
N ARG A 161 -12.74 8.20 15.95
CA ARG A 161 -13.15 6.98 16.67
C ARG A 161 -12.49 5.69 16.14
N LYS A 162 -11.29 5.78 15.60
CA LYS A 162 -10.45 4.64 15.20
C LYS A 162 -9.35 4.46 16.23
N THR A 163 -9.23 3.26 16.78
CA THR A 163 -8.15 2.87 17.67
C THR A 163 -7.45 1.65 17.10
N GLY A 164 -6.14 1.60 17.22
CA GLY A 164 -5.34 0.47 16.74
C GLY A 164 -3.95 0.48 17.37
N LYS A 165 -3.28 -0.64 17.30
CA LYS A 165 -1.85 -0.73 17.58
C LYS A 165 -1.06 -0.39 16.33
N PRO A 166 0.21 0.04 16.45
CA PRO A 166 1.10 0.07 15.29
C PRO A 166 1.29 -1.36 14.77
N GLU A 167 0.82 -1.64 13.57
CA GLU A 167 0.85 -2.99 13.01
C GLU A 167 0.94 -2.99 11.50
N GLN A 168 1.50 -4.06 10.95
CA GLN A 168 1.62 -4.32 9.52
C GLN A 168 1.43 -5.80 9.25
N THR A 169 1.19 -6.18 8.00
CA THR A 169 1.11 -7.57 7.58
C THR A 169 2.29 -7.96 6.71
N ILE A 170 2.80 -9.18 6.89
CA ILE A 170 3.74 -9.83 5.97
C ILE A 170 3.09 -11.13 5.52
N SER A 171 3.00 -11.33 4.21
CA SER A 171 2.47 -12.57 3.64
C SER A 171 3.55 -13.33 2.88
N VAL A 172 3.48 -14.64 2.92
CA VAL A 172 4.29 -15.54 2.10
C VAL A 172 3.37 -16.20 1.09
N VAL A 173 3.75 -16.12 -0.17
CA VAL A 173 2.98 -16.63 -1.31
C VAL A 173 3.86 -17.59 -2.09
N ASP A 174 3.29 -18.70 -2.54
CA ASP A 174 3.92 -19.66 -3.46
C ASP A 174 2.96 -20.01 -4.62
N GLU A 175 3.27 -21.06 -5.35
CA GLU A 175 2.46 -21.57 -6.47
C GLU A 175 1.04 -22.03 -6.07
N ASP A 176 0.84 -22.42 -4.81
CA ASP A 176 -0.48 -22.80 -4.30
C ASP A 176 -1.27 -21.58 -3.76
N GLY A 177 -0.62 -20.44 -3.55
CA GLY A 177 -1.23 -19.18 -3.11
C GLY A 177 -0.68 -18.68 -1.79
N LEU A 178 -1.55 -18.14 -0.92
CA LEU A 178 -1.15 -17.62 0.39
C LEU A 178 -0.80 -18.76 1.34
N VAL A 179 0.49 -18.92 1.64
CA VAL A 179 1.02 -19.94 2.58
C VAL A 179 0.81 -19.52 4.02
N CYS A 180 1.22 -18.31 4.36
CA CYS A 180 1.05 -17.76 5.70
C CYS A 180 0.95 -16.24 5.71
N LEU A 181 0.36 -15.71 6.76
CA LEU A 181 0.26 -14.30 7.06
C LEU A 181 0.81 -14.05 8.46
N TYR A 182 1.75 -13.12 8.57
CA TYR A 182 2.26 -12.65 9.85
C TYR A 182 1.58 -11.35 10.23
N ASP A 183 1.05 -11.34 11.43
CA ASP A 183 0.53 -10.13 12.10
C ASP A 183 1.69 -9.51 12.90
N VAL A 184 2.29 -8.46 12.33
CA VAL A 184 3.45 -7.78 12.91
C VAL A 184 2.96 -6.59 13.72
N VAL A 185 3.07 -6.68 15.03
CA VAL A 185 2.71 -5.62 16.00
C VAL A 185 3.98 -5.00 16.56
N PHE A 186 4.07 -3.65 16.57
CA PHE A 186 5.23 -2.88 17.02
C PHE A 186 5.05 -2.33 18.42
#